data_3c4e7930ad103973bd7656f5f9c8127a
#
_entry.id   3c4e7930ad103973bd7656f5f9c8127a
#
_cell.length_a   1.000
_cell.length_b   1.000
_cell.length_c   1.000
_cell.angle_alpha   90.00
_cell.angle_beta   90.00
_cell.angle_gamma   90.00
#
_symmetry.space_group_name_H-M   'P 1'
#
loop_
_entity.id
_entity.type
_entity.pdbx_description
1 polymer ?
#
loop_
_entity_poly.entity_id
_entity_poly.type
_entity_poly.pdbx_seq_one_letter_code
_entity_poly.pdbx_strand_id
1 'polypeptide(L)'
;PDYVDFKEIIEPLRLLFKDEVRQLGIELGLPENLVWRQPFPGPGLAIRIIGEITDEKLSILQDADWIFREEIAKAGLDRSIHQYFAVLTNMRSVGVMGDGRTYDYTLALRGVTTTDFMTADFARIPYEVLEVISARIVNEVKNINRVVYDITTKPPATIEWE
;
A
#
# COMPACT_ATOMS: atom_id res chain seq x y z
N PRO A 1 29.48 -0.98 12.13
CA PRO A 1 29.13 -0.87 13.55
C PRO A 1 30.01 -1.80 14.34
N ASP A 2 31.18 -1.27 14.73
CA ASP A 2 32.26 -2.00 15.40
C ASP A 2 32.00 -2.23 16.90
N TYR A 3 30.71 -2.14 17.33
CA TYR A 3 30.39 -2.11 18.76
C TYR A 3 29.40 -3.19 19.22
N VAL A 4 28.98 -4.11 18.33
CA VAL A 4 28.10 -5.22 18.73
C VAL A 4 28.79 -6.54 18.43
N ASP A 5 29.23 -7.22 19.50
CA ASP A 5 29.85 -8.55 19.43
C ASP A 5 28.72 -9.61 19.32
N PHE A 6 28.24 -9.85 18.09
CA PHE A 6 27.31 -10.94 17.82
C PHE A 6 28.04 -12.28 17.83
N LYS A 7 27.64 -13.16 18.72
CA LYS A 7 28.18 -14.51 18.78
C LYS A 7 27.64 -15.42 17.68
N GLU A 8 26.39 -15.22 17.29
CA GLU A 8 25.69 -16.09 16.35
C GLU A 8 24.49 -15.36 15.71
N ILE A 9 24.17 -15.68 14.47
CA ILE A 9 22.93 -15.33 13.81
C ILE A 9 22.00 -16.55 13.87
N ILE A 10 20.86 -16.41 14.53
CA ILE A 10 19.86 -17.47 14.67
C ILE A 10 18.73 -17.23 13.67
N GLU A 11 18.55 -18.17 12.76
CA GLU A 11 17.51 -18.10 11.70
C GLU A 11 16.57 -19.33 11.80
N PRO A 12 15.69 -19.41 12.81
CA PRO A 12 14.88 -20.59 13.07
C PRO A 12 13.88 -20.90 11.94
N LEU A 13 13.54 -19.92 11.11
CA LEU A 13 12.54 -20.05 10.04
C LEU A 13 13.14 -20.23 8.64
N ARG A 14 14.48 -20.33 8.51
CA ARG A 14 15.17 -20.31 7.20
C ARG A 14 14.78 -21.46 6.25
N LEU A 15 14.23 -22.54 6.77
CA LEU A 15 13.80 -23.71 5.98
C LEU A 15 12.31 -23.72 5.67
N LEU A 16 11.55 -22.73 6.13
CA LEU A 16 10.13 -22.62 5.93
C LEU A 16 9.79 -21.66 4.80
N PHE A 17 8.80 -22.01 3.99
CA PHE A 17 8.18 -21.09 3.05
C PHE A 17 7.27 -20.09 3.79
N LYS A 18 6.90 -19.00 3.12
CA LYS A 18 6.16 -17.90 3.73
C LYS A 18 4.77 -18.29 4.24
N ASP A 19 4.11 -19.20 3.57
CA ASP A 19 2.83 -19.78 3.97
C ASP A 19 2.97 -20.70 5.20
N GLU A 20 4.04 -21.49 5.26
CA GLU A 20 4.36 -22.32 6.43
C GLU A 20 4.70 -21.45 7.65
N VAL A 21 5.43 -20.35 7.47
CA VAL A 21 5.70 -19.39 8.55
C VAL A 21 4.38 -18.78 9.08
N ARG A 22 3.42 -18.49 8.20
CA ARG A 22 2.11 -17.99 8.60
C ARG A 22 1.32 -19.04 9.39
N GLN A 23 1.33 -20.29 8.93
CA GLN A 23 0.69 -21.40 9.63
C GLN A 23 1.29 -21.58 11.03
N LEU A 24 2.61 -21.57 11.13
CA LEU A 24 3.31 -21.62 12.42
C LEU A 24 2.91 -20.44 13.33
N GLY A 25 2.76 -19.26 12.76
CA GLY A 25 2.28 -18.08 13.50
C GLY A 25 0.90 -18.29 14.12
N ILE A 26 -0.02 -18.88 13.36
CA ILE A 26 -1.37 -19.24 13.86
C ILE A 26 -1.27 -20.26 14.99
N GLU A 27 -0.48 -21.32 14.83
CA GLU A 27 -0.29 -22.37 15.85
C GLU A 27 0.34 -21.83 17.13
N LEU A 28 1.21 -20.83 17.02
CA LEU A 28 1.78 -20.10 18.15
C LEU A 28 0.82 -19.09 18.81
N GLY A 29 -0.41 -18.97 18.30
CA GLY A 29 -1.43 -18.07 18.85
C GLY A 29 -1.20 -16.59 18.53
N LEU A 30 -0.44 -16.27 17.50
CA LEU A 30 -0.32 -14.88 17.05
C LEU A 30 -1.66 -14.37 16.50
N PRO A 31 -2.03 -13.11 16.76
CA PRO A 31 -3.23 -12.51 16.21
C PRO A 31 -3.24 -12.56 14.67
N GLU A 32 -4.39 -12.89 14.10
CA GLU A 32 -4.53 -13.03 12.65
C GLU A 32 -4.11 -11.78 11.85
N ASN A 33 -4.37 -10.59 12.37
CA ASN A 33 -3.97 -9.35 11.75
C ASN A 33 -2.44 -9.17 11.63
N LEU A 34 -1.67 -9.83 12.49
CA LEU A 34 -0.20 -9.89 12.37
C LEU A 34 0.24 -10.96 11.39
N VAL A 35 -0.34 -12.16 11.48
CA VAL A 35 0.02 -13.30 10.61
C VAL A 35 -0.24 -12.99 9.14
N TRP A 36 -1.39 -12.36 8.85
CA TRP A 36 -1.82 -12.03 7.50
C TRP A 36 -1.46 -10.62 7.04
N ARG A 37 -0.66 -9.91 7.82
CA ARG A 37 -0.21 -8.58 7.40
C ARG A 37 0.43 -8.65 6.02
N GLN A 38 -0.02 -7.76 5.13
CA GLN A 38 0.59 -7.64 3.80
C GLN A 38 2.06 -7.21 3.91
N PRO A 39 2.90 -7.55 2.90
CA PRO A 39 4.26 -7.09 2.85
C PRO A 39 4.35 -5.57 3.01
N PHE A 40 5.32 -5.12 3.79
CA PHE A 40 5.60 -3.71 3.97
C PHE A 40 7.08 -3.46 3.61
N PRO A 41 7.39 -2.47 2.78
CA PRO A 41 8.76 -2.23 2.34
C PRO A 41 9.66 -1.82 3.50
N GLY A 42 10.93 -2.24 3.46
CA GLY A 42 11.92 -1.90 4.48
C GLY A 42 12.08 -0.40 4.72
N PRO A 43 12.14 0.46 3.66
CA PRO A 43 12.19 1.91 3.81
C PRO A 43 10.88 2.54 4.32
N GLY A 44 9.81 1.78 4.50
CA GLY A 44 8.53 2.27 4.97
C GLY A 44 7.74 3.01 3.89
N LEU A 45 6.88 3.94 4.31
CA LEU A 45 6.04 4.72 3.40
C LEU A 45 6.83 5.67 2.49
N ALA A 46 8.08 5.96 2.82
CA ALA A 46 8.90 6.91 2.06
C ALA A 46 8.99 6.56 0.57
N ILE A 47 9.11 5.28 0.22
CA ILE A 47 9.18 4.83 -1.18
C ILE A 47 7.85 4.99 -1.95
N ARG A 48 6.78 5.36 -1.27
CA ARG A 48 5.47 5.65 -1.87
C ARG A 48 5.18 7.13 -2.02
N ILE A 49 6.21 7.98 -1.80
CA ILE A 49 6.20 9.41 -2.10
C ILE A 49 7.19 9.64 -3.23
N ILE A 50 6.68 9.88 -4.43
CA ILE A 50 7.55 10.13 -5.58
C ILE A 50 8.20 11.52 -5.46
N GLY A 51 9.54 11.53 -5.46
CA GLY A 51 10.35 12.75 -5.32
C GLY A 51 10.64 13.13 -3.87
N GLU A 52 10.72 14.42 -3.57
CA GLU A 52 11.08 14.91 -2.24
C GLU A 52 10.07 14.49 -1.17
N ILE A 53 10.57 13.97 -0.07
CA ILE A 53 9.77 13.59 1.10
C ILE A 53 9.68 14.78 2.05
N THR A 54 8.45 15.16 2.39
CA THR A 54 8.16 16.21 3.38
C THR A 54 7.13 15.69 4.40
N ASP A 55 7.07 16.31 5.57
CA ASP A 55 6.08 15.96 6.60
C ASP A 55 4.65 16.11 6.08
N GLU A 56 4.38 17.15 5.27
CA GLU A 56 3.09 17.36 4.62
C GLU A 56 2.74 16.19 3.71
N LYS A 57 3.63 15.79 2.79
CA LYS A 57 3.39 14.68 1.88
C LYS A 57 3.24 13.35 2.61
N LEU A 58 4.00 13.16 3.68
CA LEU A 58 3.90 11.96 4.50
C LEU A 58 2.53 11.87 5.17
N SER A 59 2.02 12.96 5.74
CA SER A 59 0.68 13.02 6.34
C SER A 59 -0.40 12.73 5.30
N ILE A 60 -0.33 13.37 4.13
CA ILE A 60 -1.27 13.13 3.02
C ILE A 60 -1.29 11.65 2.64
N LEU A 61 -0.12 11.04 2.47
CA LEU A 61 -0.02 9.62 2.09
C LEU A 61 -0.57 8.70 3.18
N GLN A 62 -0.25 8.98 4.45
CA GLN A 62 -0.75 8.17 5.59
C GLN A 62 -2.26 8.17 5.65
N ASP A 63 -2.90 9.34 5.55
CA ASP A 63 -4.35 9.47 5.60
C ASP A 63 -5.01 8.77 4.40
N ALA A 64 -4.46 8.96 3.20
CA ALA A 64 -4.99 8.33 1.99
C ALA A 64 -4.82 6.79 2.00
N ASP A 65 -3.66 6.29 2.41
CA ASP A 65 -3.39 4.84 2.53
C ASP A 65 -4.31 4.20 3.59
N TRP A 66 -4.56 4.90 4.70
CA TRP A 66 -5.49 4.47 5.72
C TRP A 66 -6.90 4.28 5.17
N ILE A 67 -7.44 5.28 4.47
CA ILE A 67 -8.78 5.20 3.85
C ILE A 67 -8.85 4.03 2.86
N PHE A 68 -7.85 3.89 2.01
CA PHE A 68 -7.81 2.80 1.04
C PHE A 68 -7.85 1.43 1.74
N ARG A 69 -7.02 1.24 2.75
CA ARG A 69 -6.97 -0.03 3.51
C ARG A 69 -8.25 -0.31 4.27
N GLU A 70 -8.84 0.70 4.86
CA GLU A 70 -10.11 0.58 5.58
C GLU A 70 -11.25 0.14 4.65
N GLU A 71 -11.40 0.75 3.49
CA GLU A 71 -12.46 0.41 2.53
C GLU A 71 -12.25 -0.98 1.89
N ILE A 72 -11.00 -1.38 1.61
CA ILE A 72 -10.69 -2.74 1.17
C ILE A 72 -11.11 -3.77 2.23
N ALA A 73 -10.84 -3.50 3.50
CA ALA A 73 -11.23 -4.38 4.60
C ALA A 73 -12.76 -4.43 4.78
N LYS A 74 -13.46 -3.29 4.72
CA LYS A 74 -14.93 -3.22 4.77
C LYS A 74 -15.58 -4.00 3.62
N ALA A 75 -14.96 -4.00 2.44
CA ALA A 75 -15.42 -4.76 1.29
C ALA A 75 -15.08 -6.26 1.37
N GLY A 76 -14.36 -6.72 2.42
CA GLY A 76 -13.94 -8.12 2.57
C GLY A 76 -12.89 -8.57 1.55
N LEU A 77 -12.13 -7.64 0.98
CA LEU A 77 -11.14 -7.89 -0.06
C LEU A 77 -9.71 -8.04 0.47
N ASP A 78 -9.48 -7.76 1.74
CA ASP A 78 -8.17 -7.74 2.40
C ASP A 78 -7.42 -9.09 2.37
N ARG A 79 -8.15 -10.19 2.20
CA ARG A 79 -7.56 -11.54 2.05
C ARG A 79 -7.33 -11.94 0.59
N SER A 80 -8.09 -11.38 -0.35
CA SER A 80 -8.00 -11.69 -1.78
C SER A 80 -6.97 -10.83 -2.52
N ILE A 81 -6.67 -9.64 -2.00
CA ILE A 81 -5.66 -8.75 -2.57
C ILE A 81 -4.37 -8.88 -1.74
N HIS A 82 -3.30 -9.37 -2.38
CA HIS A 82 -2.08 -9.73 -1.67
C HIS A 82 -1.26 -8.54 -1.20
N GLN A 83 -1.29 -7.45 -1.95
CA GLN A 83 -0.68 -6.17 -1.56
C GLN A 83 -1.48 -5.02 -2.16
N TYR A 84 -1.77 -4.00 -1.37
CA TYR A 84 -2.48 -2.80 -1.80
C TYR A 84 -2.03 -1.60 -0.96
N PHE A 85 -1.88 -0.47 -1.61
CA PHE A 85 -1.35 0.75 -1.00
C PHE A 85 -1.62 1.97 -1.89
N ALA A 86 -1.51 3.15 -1.28
CA ALA A 86 -1.53 4.43 -1.98
C ALA A 86 -0.11 4.88 -2.31
N VAL A 87 0.04 5.63 -3.40
CA VAL A 87 1.29 6.29 -3.83
C VAL A 87 0.99 7.76 -4.06
N LEU A 88 1.69 8.64 -3.37
CA LEU A 88 1.62 10.07 -3.62
C LEU A 88 2.56 10.42 -4.76
N THR A 89 1.98 10.67 -5.94
CA THR A 89 2.73 11.12 -7.10
C THR A 89 3.15 12.57 -6.90
N ASN A 90 4.24 12.97 -7.53
CA ASN A 90 4.60 14.40 -7.55
C ASN A 90 3.81 15.19 -8.62
N MET A 91 2.89 14.54 -9.32
CA MET A 91 2.04 15.14 -10.34
C MET A 91 0.93 15.94 -9.68
N ARG A 92 0.74 17.17 -10.15
CA ARG A 92 -0.38 18.03 -9.78
C ARG A 92 -1.34 18.14 -10.95
N SER A 93 -2.61 18.28 -10.65
CA SER A 93 -3.66 18.44 -11.64
C SER A 93 -4.65 19.54 -11.24
N VAL A 94 -5.33 20.08 -12.24
CA VAL A 94 -6.41 21.05 -12.00
C VAL A 94 -7.64 20.29 -11.50
N GLY A 95 -8.23 20.80 -10.41
CA GLY A 95 -9.52 20.35 -9.88
C GLY A 95 -10.47 21.53 -9.72
N VAL A 96 -11.69 21.23 -9.36
CA VAL A 96 -12.72 22.21 -8.97
C VAL A 96 -13.29 21.79 -7.63
N MET A 97 -13.20 22.67 -6.65
CA MET A 97 -13.76 22.49 -5.32
C MET A 97 -14.67 23.70 -5.02
N GLY A 98 -15.98 23.46 -4.96
CA GLY A 98 -16.95 24.56 -4.92
C GLY A 98 -16.83 25.46 -6.16
N ASP A 99 -16.73 26.76 -5.99
CA ASP A 99 -16.58 27.76 -7.08
C ASP A 99 -15.11 28.04 -7.46
N GLY A 100 -14.15 27.39 -6.78
CA GLY A 100 -12.73 27.62 -6.95
C GLY A 100 -12.02 26.53 -7.74
N ARG A 101 -11.00 26.93 -8.54
CA ARG A 101 -10.03 26.00 -9.10
C ARG A 101 -8.98 25.64 -8.07
N THR A 102 -8.62 24.37 -8.01
CA THR A 102 -7.50 23.85 -7.22
C THR A 102 -6.39 23.33 -8.13
N TYR A 103 -5.19 23.24 -7.60
CA TYR A 103 -4.04 22.65 -8.28
C TYR A 103 -3.30 21.77 -7.26
N ASP A 104 -3.79 20.54 -7.09
CA ASP A 104 -3.43 19.65 -6.02
C ASP A 104 -2.84 18.33 -6.55
N TYR A 105 -2.40 17.48 -5.64
CA TYR A 105 -1.77 16.22 -5.98
C TYR A 105 -2.73 15.22 -6.61
N THR A 106 -2.17 14.40 -7.49
CA THR A 106 -2.76 13.15 -7.98
C THR A 106 -2.22 12.01 -7.13
N LEU A 107 -3.11 11.25 -6.55
CA LEU A 107 -2.81 10.02 -5.81
C LEU A 107 -3.04 8.81 -6.70
N ALA A 108 -2.10 7.87 -6.71
CA ALA A 108 -2.28 6.58 -7.35
C ALA A 108 -2.61 5.51 -6.29
N LEU A 109 -3.56 4.65 -6.61
CA LEU A 109 -3.86 3.44 -5.85
C LEU A 109 -3.26 2.23 -6.58
N ARG A 110 -2.61 1.37 -5.86
CA ARG A 110 -2.04 0.13 -6.37
C ARG A 110 -2.59 -1.06 -5.60
N GLY A 111 -3.18 -2.02 -6.28
CA GLY A 111 -3.59 -3.30 -5.71
C GLY A 111 -3.13 -4.42 -6.62
N VAL A 112 -2.52 -5.49 -6.06
CA VAL A 112 -2.02 -6.61 -6.84
C VAL A 112 -2.41 -7.95 -6.23
N THR A 113 -2.62 -8.91 -7.13
CA THR A 113 -2.76 -10.34 -6.83
C THR A 113 -1.55 -11.07 -7.38
N THR A 114 -1.01 -12.00 -6.60
CA THR A 114 0.20 -12.74 -6.95
C THR A 114 0.27 -14.03 -6.15
N THR A 115 1.03 -15.02 -6.62
CA THR A 115 1.31 -16.24 -5.86
C THR A 115 2.72 -16.22 -5.23
N ASP A 116 3.68 -15.65 -5.91
CA ASP A 116 5.11 -15.75 -5.56
C ASP A 116 5.85 -14.41 -5.51
N PHE A 117 5.15 -13.30 -5.83
CA PHE A 117 5.71 -11.94 -6.00
C PHE A 117 6.73 -11.79 -7.14
N MET A 118 7.03 -12.86 -7.88
CA MET A 118 7.84 -12.79 -9.10
C MET A 118 7.03 -12.16 -10.24
N THR A 119 5.80 -12.63 -10.40
CA THR A 119 4.80 -12.04 -11.30
C THR A 119 3.60 -11.56 -10.50
N ALA A 120 2.91 -10.54 -10.99
CA ALA A 120 1.70 -10.03 -10.36
C ALA A 120 0.73 -9.46 -11.40
N ASP A 121 -0.55 -9.70 -11.21
CA ASP A 121 -1.62 -9.00 -11.92
C ASP A 121 -2.18 -7.89 -11.04
N PHE A 122 -2.79 -6.87 -11.62
CA PHE A 122 -3.52 -5.87 -10.83
C PHE A 122 -4.78 -6.50 -10.25
N ALA A 123 -5.12 -6.13 -9.03
CA ALA A 123 -6.35 -6.58 -8.39
C ALA A 123 -7.57 -5.92 -9.06
N ARG A 124 -8.57 -6.72 -9.42
CA ARG A 124 -9.83 -6.21 -9.99
C ARG A 124 -10.78 -5.79 -8.87
N ILE A 125 -10.46 -4.65 -8.25
CA ILE A 125 -11.30 -4.06 -7.22
C ILE A 125 -12.62 -3.61 -7.88
N PRO A 126 -13.80 -3.97 -7.33
CA PRO A 126 -15.09 -3.50 -7.85
C PRO A 126 -15.15 -1.98 -7.97
N TYR A 127 -15.73 -1.48 -9.05
CA TYR A 127 -15.81 -0.02 -9.29
C TYR A 127 -16.55 0.71 -8.17
N GLU A 128 -17.55 0.09 -7.57
CA GLU A 128 -18.32 0.63 -6.45
C GLU A 128 -17.43 0.87 -5.22
N VAL A 129 -16.45 -0.01 -4.99
CA VAL A 129 -15.47 0.14 -3.90
C VAL A 129 -14.47 1.25 -4.25
N LEU A 130 -13.97 1.27 -5.49
CA LEU A 130 -13.07 2.34 -5.97
C LEU A 130 -13.73 3.72 -5.93
N GLU A 131 -15.02 3.81 -6.24
CA GLU A 131 -15.80 5.04 -6.16
C GLU A 131 -15.84 5.57 -4.73
N VAL A 132 -16.16 4.72 -3.75
CA VAL A 132 -16.17 5.09 -2.33
C VAL A 132 -14.80 5.53 -1.86
N ILE A 133 -13.75 4.77 -2.19
CA ILE A 133 -12.36 5.10 -1.83
C ILE A 133 -11.98 6.47 -2.40
N SER A 134 -12.23 6.69 -3.69
CA SER A 134 -11.91 7.96 -4.37
C SER A 134 -12.66 9.14 -3.76
N ALA A 135 -13.96 8.98 -3.52
CA ALA A 135 -14.79 10.02 -2.90
C ALA A 135 -14.30 10.37 -1.50
N ARG A 136 -14.01 9.37 -0.67
CA ARG A 136 -13.49 9.59 0.68
C ARG A 136 -12.14 10.28 0.66
N ILE A 137 -11.19 9.81 -0.16
CA ILE A 137 -9.85 10.42 -0.23
C ILE A 137 -9.93 11.89 -0.63
N VAL A 138 -10.68 12.22 -1.68
CA VAL A 138 -10.80 13.61 -2.15
C VAL A 138 -11.49 14.51 -1.13
N ASN A 139 -12.44 13.99 -0.36
CA ASN A 139 -13.19 14.80 0.62
C ASN A 139 -12.52 14.88 2.00
N GLU A 140 -11.81 13.84 2.43
CA GLU A 140 -11.25 13.73 3.77
C GLU A 140 -9.76 14.12 3.82
N VAL A 141 -9.00 13.94 2.72
CA VAL A 141 -7.57 14.23 2.66
C VAL A 141 -7.32 15.54 1.90
N LYS A 142 -6.70 16.49 2.57
CA LYS A 142 -6.38 17.80 1.95
C LYS A 142 -5.33 17.64 0.83
N ASN A 143 -5.36 18.57 -0.11
CA ASN A 143 -4.38 18.69 -1.19
C ASN A 143 -4.36 17.50 -2.17
N ILE A 144 -5.43 16.71 -2.25
CA ILE A 144 -5.67 15.70 -3.29
C ILE A 144 -6.95 16.07 -4.04
N ASN A 145 -6.86 16.17 -5.36
CA ASN A 145 -8.03 16.42 -6.22
C ASN A 145 -8.23 15.35 -7.30
N ARG A 146 -7.36 14.34 -7.34
CA ARG A 146 -7.45 13.27 -8.32
C ARG A 146 -6.93 11.95 -7.76
N VAL A 147 -7.70 10.89 -7.97
CA VAL A 147 -7.30 9.51 -7.65
C VAL A 147 -7.27 8.71 -8.95
N VAL A 148 -6.21 7.93 -9.16
CA VAL A 148 -6.05 7.01 -10.29
C VAL A 148 -5.77 5.60 -9.77
N TYR A 149 -6.14 4.58 -10.53
CA TYR A 149 -5.85 3.19 -10.21
C TYR A 149 -4.84 2.61 -11.20
N ASP A 150 -3.74 2.06 -10.70
CA ASP A 150 -2.69 1.46 -11.53
C ASP A 150 -3.07 0.02 -11.91
N ILE A 151 -3.33 -0.19 -13.20
CA ILE A 151 -3.72 -1.48 -13.79
C ILE A 151 -2.55 -2.20 -14.49
N THR A 152 -1.31 -1.82 -14.20
CA THR A 152 -0.14 -2.40 -14.87
C THR A 152 0.26 -3.70 -14.19
N THR A 153 0.54 -4.72 -14.98
CA THR A 153 1.03 -6.03 -14.52
C THR A 153 2.52 -6.00 -14.20
N LYS A 154 3.00 -6.98 -13.44
CA LYS A 154 4.43 -7.25 -13.26
C LYS A 154 4.78 -8.58 -13.93
N PRO A 155 5.65 -8.62 -14.95
CA PRO A 155 6.19 -7.48 -15.66
C PRO A 155 5.14 -6.75 -16.51
N PRO A 156 5.42 -5.56 -17.07
CA PRO A 156 6.70 -4.85 -17.08
C PRO A 156 6.94 -3.96 -15.84
N ALA A 157 5.89 -3.58 -15.10
CA ALA A 157 6.07 -2.77 -13.90
C ALA A 157 6.56 -3.60 -12.71
N THR A 158 7.03 -2.93 -11.67
CA THR A 158 7.25 -3.50 -10.33
C THR A 158 5.95 -3.41 -9.51
N ILE A 159 5.91 -3.98 -8.31
CA ILE A 159 4.77 -3.81 -7.41
C ILE A 159 4.83 -2.42 -6.79
N GLU A 160 5.93 -2.09 -6.09
CA GLU A 160 6.18 -0.74 -5.62
C GLU A 160 6.59 0.17 -6.79
N TRP A 161 6.41 1.47 -6.65
CA TRP A 161 6.72 2.44 -7.70
C TRP A 161 8.16 2.94 -7.66
N GLU A 162 8.84 2.80 -6.52
CA GLU A 162 10.27 3.04 -6.33
C GLU A 162 10.98 1.89 -5.63
#